data_93b2fb967a519fcbec77dcc6e86a056d
#
_entry.id   93b2fb967a519fcbec77dcc6e86a056d
#
_cell.length_a   1.000
_cell.length_b   1.000
_cell.length_c   1.000
_cell.angle_alpha   90.00
_cell.angle_beta   90.00
_cell.angle_gamma   90.00
#
_symmetry.space_group_name_H-M   'P 1'
#
loop_
_entity.id
_entity.type
_entity.pdbx_description
1 polymer ?
#
loop_
_entity_poly.entity_id
_entity_poly.type
_entity_poly.pdbx_seq_one_letter_code
_entity_poly.pdbx_strand_id
1 'polypeptide(L)'
;MAEGSQIDWRSHDNDFVGMIAQMDKFNETVNAALDFAESREDTLVLVTADHETGGLLIEQDNKRYQASKNIKATWNTAVGRGGHTGAMVPIFAYGPGAENFSGILDNTDVFYAMSEAIGVTELELSVCK
;
A
#
# COMPACT_ATOMS: atom_id res chain seq x y z
N MET A 1 14.21 0.28 -0.46
CA MET A 1 12.87 0.65 0.03
C MET A 1 12.59 2.08 -0.40
N ALA A 2 11.40 2.34 -0.93
CA ALA A 2 10.90 3.66 -1.27
C ALA A 2 9.59 3.89 -0.51
N GLU A 3 9.37 5.09 0.00
CA GLU A 3 8.21 5.42 0.83
C GLU A 3 7.45 6.60 0.23
N GLY A 4 6.12 6.45 0.12
CA GLY A 4 5.20 7.48 -0.33
C GLY A 4 4.57 8.27 0.80
N SER A 5 5.33 8.69 1.82
CA SER A 5 4.86 9.35 3.05
C SER A 5 3.94 10.55 2.84
N GLN A 6 4.09 11.25 1.71
CA GLN A 6 3.25 12.40 1.37
C GLN A 6 1.78 12.01 1.09
N ILE A 7 1.51 10.75 0.73
CA ILE A 7 0.16 10.23 0.54
C ILE A 7 -0.58 10.23 1.88
N ASP A 8 0.07 9.70 2.91
CA ASP A 8 -0.42 9.67 4.28
C ASP A 8 -0.69 11.09 4.81
N TRP A 9 0.28 12.00 4.69
CA TRP A 9 0.13 13.37 5.17
C TRP A 9 -1.03 14.12 4.52
N ARG A 10 -1.25 13.95 3.22
CA ARG A 10 -2.40 14.52 2.54
C ARG A 10 -3.72 13.89 2.99
N SER A 11 -3.70 12.60 3.30
CA SER A 11 -4.86 11.89 3.83
C SER A 11 -5.23 12.36 5.24
N HIS A 12 -4.25 12.64 6.09
CA HIS A 12 -4.48 13.27 7.40
C HIS A 12 -5.14 14.64 7.31
N ASP A 13 -4.84 15.39 6.25
CA ASP A 13 -5.44 16.69 5.98
C ASP A 13 -6.79 16.59 5.25
N ASN A 14 -7.27 15.38 4.93
CA ASN A 14 -8.45 15.15 4.09
C ASN A 14 -8.33 15.84 2.71
N ASP A 15 -7.10 16.01 2.22
CA ASP A 15 -6.77 16.63 0.94
C ASP A 15 -6.76 15.60 -0.17
N PHE A 16 -7.94 15.29 -0.72
CA PHE A 16 -8.10 14.29 -1.77
C PHE A 16 -7.29 14.63 -3.05
N VAL A 17 -7.26 15.88 -3.46
CA VAL A 17 -6.55 16.30 -4.67
C VAL A 17 -5.04 16.19 -4.48
N GLY A 18 -4.55 16.65 -3.33
CA GLY A 18 -3.14 16.53 -2.97
C GLY A 18 -2.72 15.07 -2.81
N MET A 19 -3.56 14.22 -2.21
CA MET A 19 -3.30 12.79 -2.09
C MET A 19 -3.16 12.12 -3.47
N ILE A 20 -4.09 12.36 -4.38
CA ILE A 20 -4.01 11.80 -5.75
C ILE A 20 -2.72 12.26 -6.45
N ALA A 21 -2.34 13.52 -6.33
CA ALA A 21 -1.09 14.02 -6.91
C ALA A 21 0.16 13.32 -6.35
N GLN A 22 0.14 12.92 -5.07
CA GLN A 22 1.24 12.13 -4.47
C GLN A 22 1.18 10.66 -4.90
N MET A 23 -0.02 10.09 -5.05
CA MET A 23 -0.19 8.75 -5.61
C MET A 23 0.37 8.65 -7.03
N ASP A 24 0.13 9.65 -7.88
CA ASP A 24 0.69 9.67 -9.24
C ASP A 24 2.22 9.66 -9.22
N LYS A 25 2.86 10.44 -8.35
CA LYS A 25 4.32 10.43 -8.18
C LYS A 25 4.85 9.11 -7.64
N PHE A 26 4.14 8.51 -6.70
CA PHE A 26 4.54 7.20 -6.16
C PHE A 26 4.37 6.11 -7.21
N ASN A 27 3.36 6.20 -8.07
CA ASN A 27 3.17 5.31 -9.21
C ASN A 27 4.35 5.35 -10.20
N GLU A 28 4.97 6.52 -10.43
CA GLU A 28 6.21 6.62 -11.21
C GLU A 28 7.36 5.83 -10.56
N THR A 29 7.47 5.88 -9.24
CA THR A 29 8.45 5.10 -8.47
C THR A 29 8.21 3.60 -8.60
N VAL A 30 6.94 3.17 -8.51
CA VAL A 30 6.55 1.76 -8.69
C VAL A 30 6.87 1.29 -10.09
N ASN A 31 6.56 2.09 -11.12
CA ASN A 31 6.88 1.76 -12.51
C ASN A 31 8.38 1.58 -12.71
N ALA A 32 9.21 2.46 -12.15
CA ALA A 32 10.67 2.32 -12.24
C ALA A 32 11.18 1.02 -11.57
N ALA A 33 10.56 0.61 -10.46
CA ALA A 33 10.89 -0.66 -9.80
C ALA A 33 10.46 -1.87 -10.63
N LEU A 34 9.29 -1.82 -11.27
CA LEU A 34 8.79 -2.87 -12.14
C LEU A 34 9.64 -2.99 -13.41
N ASP A 35 9.97 -1.86 -14.06
CA ASP A 35 10.87 -1.83 -15.23
C ASP A 35 12.24 -2.45 -14.90
N PHE A 36 12.76 -2.18 -13.71
CA PHE A 36 13.99 -2.80 -13.25
C PHE A 36 13.85 -4.32 -13.07
N ALA A 37 12.74 -4.76 -12.49
CA ALA A 37 12.50 -6.18 -12.20
C ALA A 37 12.13 -6.99 -13.45
N GLU A 38 11.49 -6.38 -14.46
CA GLU A 38 10.98 -7.09 -15.64
C GLU A 38 12.06 -7.85 -16.43
N SER A 39 13.27 -7.30 -16.45
CA SER A 39 14.42 -7.91 -17.14
C SER A 39 15.26 -8.84 -16.24
N ARG A 40 14.80 -9.13 -15.02
CA ARG A 40 15.57 -9.83 -13.99
C ARG A 40 14.79 -11.00 -13.40
N GLU A 41 15.53 -12.09 -13.13
CA GLU A 41 14.98 -13.28 -12.47
C GLU A 41 15.29 -13.32 -10.97
N ASP A 42 15.91 -12.28 -10.43
CA ASP A 42 16.40 -12.20 -9.04
C ASP A 42 15.80 -11.04 -8.23
N THR A 43 14.76 -10.42 -8.75
CA THR A 43 14.17 -9.23 -8.13
C THR A 43 12.68 -9.43 -7.83
N LEU A 44 12.32 -9.36 -6.55
CA LEU A 44 10.94 -9.32 -6.06
C LEU A 44 10.57 -7.88 -5.74
N VAL A 45 9.48 -7.40 -6.30
CA VAL A 45 8.89 -6.08 -6.00
C VAL A 45 7.64 -6.28 -5.18
N LEU A 46 7.59 -5.62 -4.01
CA LEU A 46 6.42 -5.58 -3.14
C LEU A 46 5.92 -4.14 -3.03
N VAL A 47 4.62 -3.95 -3.18
CA VAL A 47 3.96 -2.65 -2.99
C VAL A 47 2.83 -2.82 -2.00
N THR A 48 2.89 -2.12 -0.89
CA THR A 48 1.89 -2.18 0.17
C THR A 48 1.83 -0.85 0.93
N ALA A 49 0.93 -0.74 1.87
CA ALA A 49 0.92 0.31 2.89
C ALA A 49 1.07 -0.33 4.28
N ASP A 50 1.53 0.45 5.24
CA ASP A 50 1.61 0.06 6.65
C ASP A 50 0.24 0.17 7.34
N HIS A 51 -0.64 1.07 6.88
CA HIS A 51 -2.02 1.25 7.35
C HIS A 51 -2.85 2.06 6.36
N GLU A 52 -4.14 2.13 6.62
CA GLU A 52 -5.08 3.05 6.02
C GLU A 52 -5.03 4.40 6.77
N THR A 53 -5.31 5.50 6.08
CA THR A 53 -5.33 6.84 6.67
C THR A 53 -6.59 7.62 6.32
N GLY A 54 -7.24 8.16 7.33
CA GLY A 54 -8.37 9.08 7.20
C GLY A 54 -9.73 8.42 7.03
N GLY A 55 -9.80 7.11 6.84
CA GLY A 55 -11.03 6.42 6.52
C GLY A 55 -11.62 6.90 5.21
N LEU A 56 -10.78 6.97 4.15
CA LEU A 56 -11.18 7.41 2.83
C LEU A 56 -12.24 6.46 2.25
N LEU A 57 -13.37 7.02 1.89
CA LEU A 57 -14.43 6.32 1.18
C LEU A 57 -14.63 6.95 -0.20
N ILE A 58 -14.61 6.11 -1.23
CA ILE A 58 -14.87 6.52 -2.61
C ILE A 58 -16.24 6.00 -3.02
N GLU A 59 -17.11 6.91 -3.39
CA GLU A 59 -18.49 6.62 -3.76
C GLU A 59 -18.81 7.18 -5.15
N GLN A 60 -19.82 6.63 -5.77
CA GLN A 60 -20.41 7.27 -6.95
C GLN A 60 -21.14 8.54 -6.54
N ASP A 61 -20.89 9.65 -7.23
CA ASP A 61 -21.64 10.89 -7.02
C ASP A 61 -22.98 10.84 -7.77
N ASN A 62 -23.90 9.97 -7.31
CA ASN A 62 -25.26 9.92 -7.82
C ASN A 62 -26.28 9.64 -6.72
N LYS A 63 -27.49 10.19 -6.88
CA LYS A 63 -28.58 10.03 -5.91
C LYS A 63 -29.49 8.82 -6.16
N ARG A 64 -29.27 8.00 -7.22
CA ARG A 64 -30.24 6.98 -7.68
C ARG A 64 -29.64 5.68 -8.25
N TYR A 65 -28.49 5.22 -7.80
CA TYR A 65 -27.88 3.97 -8.30
C TYR A 65 -27.67 3.94 -9.83
N GLN A 66 -27.58 5.11 -10.47
CA GLN A 66 -27.26 5.19 -11.90
C GLN A 66 -25.74 5.24 -12.06
N ALA A 67 -25.25 4.62 -13.14
CA ALA A 67 -23.82 4.73 -13.46
C ALA A 67 -23.43 6.20 -13.56
N SER A 68 -22.49 6.62 -12.72
CA SER A 68 -21.95 7.99 -12.71
C SER A 68 -20.52 7.96 -13.21
N LYS A 69 -20.16 8.97 -13.97
CA LYS A 69 -18.76 9.22 -14.35
C LYS A 69 -17.99 9.98 -13.26
N ASN A 70 -18.72 10.50 -12.27
CA ASN A 70 -18.14 11.25 -11.18
C ASN A 70 -18.02 10.39 -9.94
N ILE A 71 -16.95 10.56 -9.22
CA ILE A 71 -16.72 9.97 -7.90
C ILE A 71 -16.80 11.08 -6.85
N LYS A 72 -17.23 10.70 -5.66
CA LYS A 72 -17.18 11.52 -4.47
C LYS A 72 -16.25 10.85 -3.47
N ALA A 73 -15.31 11.61 -2.93
CA ALA A 73 -14.49 11.20 -1.82
C ALA A 73 -15.02 11.78 -0.52
N THR A 74 -15.10 10.95 0.50
CA THR A 74 -15.44 11.35 1.87
C THR A 74 -14.44 10.75 2.83
N TRP A 75 -14.26 11.39 3.98
CA TRP A 75 -13.32 11.00 5.01
C TRP A 75 -14.06 10.72 6.31
N ASN A 76 -13.66 9.69 7.02
CA ASN A 76 -14.25 9.36 8.31
C ASN A 76 -13.62 10.13 9.47
N THR A 77 -12.39 10.61 9.28
CA THR A 77 -11.67 11.36 10.31
C THR A 77 -11.74 12.87 10.07
N ALA A 78 -11.58 13.65 11.14
CA ALA A 78 -11.52 15.10 11.04
C ALA A 78 -10.16 15.57 10.52
N VAL A 79 -10.17 16.65 9.74
CA VAL A 79 -8.98 17.29 9.19
C VAL A 79 -7.96 17.60 10.28
N GLY A 80 -6.69 17.29 10.02
CA GLY A 80 -5.55 17.59 10.88
C GLY A 80 -5.52 16.85 12.21
N ARG A 81 -6.42 15.89 12.44
CA ARG A 81 -6.44 15.07 13.65
C ARG A 81 -5.94 13.66 13.46
N GLY A 82 -5.38 13.39 12.30
CA GLY A 82 -4.80 12.12 11.93
C GLY A 82 -5.52 10.93 12.55
N GLY A 83 -6.25 10.19 11.76
CA GLY A 83 -6.86 8.95 12.20
C GLY A 83 -6.55 7.87 11.21
N HIS A 84 -6.19 6.71 11.73
CA HIS A 84 -6.10 5.49 10.94
C HIS A 84 -7.31 4.63 11.25
N THR A 85 -7.76 3.84 10.30
CA THR A 85 -8.78 2.83 10.52
C THR A 85 -8.14 1.44 10.51
N GLY A 86 -8.87 0.46 10.99
CA GLY A 86 -8.46 -0.95 10.91
C GLY A 86 -8.81 -1.61 9.58
N ALA A 87 -8.99 -0.83 8.51
CA ALA A 87 -9.24 -1.41 7.19
C ALA A 87 -7.97 -2.11 6.68
N MET A 88 -8.17 -3.28 6.06
CA MET A 88 -7.07 -4.01 5.42
C MET A 88 -6.51 -3.18 4.27
N VAL A 89 -5.19 -3.16 4.15
CA VAL A 89 -4.47 -2.58 3.01
C VAL A 89 -4.06 -3.67 2.03
N PRO A 90 -4.03 -3.39 0.73
CA PRO A 90 -3.58 -4.36 -0.25
C PRO A 90 -2.06 -4.56 -0.21
N ILE A 91 -1.63 -5.77 -0.58
CA ILE A 91 -0.24 -6.05 -0.94
C ILE A 91 -0.21 -6.57 -2.38
N PHE A 92 0.68 -6.01 -3.18
CA PHE A 92 0.95 -6.45 -4.55
C PHE A 92 2.37 -6.97 -4.62
N ALA A 93 2.57 -8.06 -5.33
CA ALA A 93 3.86 -8.69 -5.49
C ALA A 93 4.14 -9.00 -6.96
N TYR A 94 5.37 -8.79 -7.42
CA TYR A 94 5.83 -9.12 -8.75
C TYR A 94 7.25 -9.68 -8.71
N GLY A 95 7.49 -10.78 -9.42
CA GLY A 95 8.80 -11.42 -9.50
C GLY A 95 8.88 -12.74 -8.71
N PRO A 96 10.07 -13.31 -8.56
CA PRO A 96 10.27 -14.60 -7.88
C PRO A 96 9.79 -14.54 -6.42
N GLY A 97 9.00 -15.53 -6.00
CA GLY A 97 8.42 -15.59 -4.64
C GLY A 97 7.16 -14.74 -4.45
N ALA A 98 6.62 -14.12 -5.50
CA ALA A 98 5.40 -13.31 -5.43
C ALA A 98 4.18 -14.11 -4.96
N GLU A 99 4.14 -15.41 -5.23
CA GLU A 99 3.09 -16.33 -4.80
C GLU A 99 2.91 -16.41 -3.28
N ASN A 100 3.95 -16.13 -2.51
CA ASN A 100 3.93 -16.15 -1.05
C ASN A 100 3.13 -14.98 -0.45
N PHE A 101 2.77 -13.99 -1.26
CA PHE A 101 2.05 -12.78 -0.84
C PHE A 101 0.58 -12.78 -1.27
N SER A 102 0.01 -13.94 -1.53
CA SER A 102 -1.39 -14.07 -1.94
C SER A 102 -2.32 -14.34 -0.74
N GLY A 103 -3.57 -13.84 -0.83
CA GLY A 103 -4.59 -14.06 0.20
C GLY A 103 -4.62 -12.96 1.27
N ILE A 104 -5.02 -13.32 2.48
CA ILE A 104 -5.06 -12.43 3.66
C ILE A 104 -3.91 -12.85 4.56
N LEU A 105 -3.03 -11.90 4.83
CA LEU A 105 -1.83 -12.10 5.64
C LEU A 105 -1.93 -11.24 6.91
N ASP A 106 -1.36 -11.72 8.00
CA ASP A 106 -1.02 -10.86 9.12
C ASP A 106 0.20 -10.00 8.73
N ASN A 107 0.33 -8.80 9.27
CA ASN A 107 1.45 -7.92 8.95
C ASN A 107 2.82 -8.56 9.29
N THR A 108 2.84 -9.44 10.29
CA THR A 108 4.04 -10.20 10.68
C THR A 108 4.39 -11.30 9.67
N ASP A 109 3.42 -11.84 8.93
CA ASP A 109 3.65 -12.88 7.93
C ASP A 109 4.45 -12.35 6.73
N VAL A 110 4.30 -11.05 6.42
CA VAL A 110 5.05 -10.38 5.34
C VAL A 110 6.56 -10.50 5.56
N PHE A 111 7.01 -10.39 6.82
CA PHE A 111 8.42 -10.55 7.15
C PHE A 111 8.94 -11.96 6.84
N TYR A 112 8.18 -13.00 7.21
CA TYR A 112 8.56 -14.38 6.96
C TYR A 112 8.53 -14.71 5.47
N ALA A 113 7.50 -14.24 4.74
CA ALA A 113 7.42 -14.41 3.30
C ALA A 113 8.58 -13.74 2.55
N MET A 114 9.00 -12.53 2.97
CA MET A 114 10.21 -11.89 2.43
C MET A 114 11.47 -12.67 2.74
N SER A 115 11.61 -13.17 3.97
CA SER A 115 12.78 -13.96 4.39
C SER A 115 12.91 -15.25 3.57
N GLU A 116 11.79 -15.93 3.33
CA GLU A 116 11.74 -17.12 2.49
C GLU A 116 12.12 -16.80 1.04
N ALA A 117 11.59 -15.71 0.48
CA ALA A 117 11.88 -15.29 -0.89
C ALA A 117 13.38 -15.02 -1.14
N ILE A 118 14.12 -14.56 -0.13
CA ILE A 118 15.58 -14.34 -0.21
C ILE A 118 16.40 -15.54 0.29
N GLY A 119 15.75 -16.67 0.59
CA GLY A 119 16.42 -17.91 1.01
C GLY A 119 16.92 -17.91 2.46
N VAL A 120 16.43 -17.03 3.32
CA VAL A 120 16.73 -16.99 4.76
C VAL A 120 15.69 -17.82 5.50
N THR A 121 15.98 -19.10 5.71
CA THR A 121 15.02 -20.05 6.33
C THR A 121 15.18 -20.20 7.84
N GLU A 122 16.32 -19.80 8.41
CA GLU A 122 16.57 -19.81 9.85
C GLU A 122 16.99 -18.42 10.31
N LEU A 123 16.02 -17.68 10.87
CA LEU A 123 16.33 -16.47 11.63
C LEU A 123 16.66 -16.89 13.06
N GLU A 124 17.95 -17.04 13.33
CA GLU A 124 18.41 -17.01 14.72
C GLU A 124 18.13 -15.61 15.29
N LEU A 125 16.96 -15.45 15.90
CA LEU A 125 16.69 -14.32 16.76
C LEU A 125 17.63 -14.46 17.97
N SER A 126 18.84 -13.93 17.86
CA SER A 126 19.67 -13.67 19.03
C SER A 126 18.93 -12.64 19.86
N VAL A 127 18.16 -13.12 20.82
CA VAL A 127 17.57 -12.25 21.83
C VAL A 127 18.74 -11.56 22.51
N CYS A 128 18.88 -10.26 22.29
CA CYS A 128 19.76 -9.45 23.11
C CYS A 128 19.33 -9.61 24.57
N LYS A 129 20.15 -10.33 25.35
CA LYS A 129 20.02 -10.40 26.80
C LYS A 129 20.53 -9.13 27.44
#